data_4ae4fbcb10153398a1e550d8e5b4f65c
#
_entry.id   4ae4fbcb10153398a1e550d8e5b4f65c
#
_cell.length_a   1.000
_cell.length_b   1.000
_cell.length_c   1.000
_cell.angle_alpha   90.00
_cell.angle_beta   90.00
_cell.angle_gamma   90.00
#
_symmetry.space_group_name_H-M   'P 1'
#
loop_
_entity.id
_entity.type
_entity.pdbx_description
1 polymer ?
#
loop_
_entity_poly.entity_id
_entity_poly.type
_entity_poly.pdbx_seq_one_letter_code
_entity_poly.pdbx_strand_id
1 'polypeptide(L)'
;MRAVRAMFDTIAPRYDMVNRIMTFRLDVRWRRLAVKKLGLSPGSNVLDLASGTGDLCVDLRRAGLQPISVDLSFGMLAADRSGSPRCQADILNLPVAPSSIDGATCGFALRNLVDLPAFFAELARVVRPGGRIALLDVGVPRNPIVRFGNGIYFGRIVPRIGGWLSDPAAYRYLPKSVAYLPPTAEMLDALRKAGFNDATHRQLSGGITQLFVATRD
;
A
#
# COMPACT_ATOMS: atom_id res chain seq x y z
N MET A 1 2.15 -14.88 8.10
CA MET A 1 3.11 -13.76 8.11
C MET A 1 4.55 -14.16 7.77
N ARG A 2 5.20 -15.15 8.40
CA ARG A 2 6.61 -15.53 8.12
C ARG A 2 6.92 -15.87 6.65
N ALA A 3 6.06 -16.64 5.99
CA ALA A 3 6.26 -17.03 4.59
C ALA A 3 6.18 -15.85 3.61
N VAL A 4 5.25 -14.93 3.83
CA VAL A 4 5.08 -13.71 3.01
C VAL A 4 6.29 -12.78 3.20
N ARG A 5 6.77 -12.59 4.43
CA ARG A 5 7.99 -11.83 4.71
C ARG A 5 9.21 -12.42 3.98
N ALA A 6 9.48 -13.72 4.14
CA ALA A 6 10.61 -14.37 3.48
C ALA A 6 10.56 -14.25 1.94
N MET A 7 9.36 -14.31 1.36
CA MET A 7 9.15 -14.08 -0.07
C MET A 7 9.56 -12.65 -0.45
N PHE A 8 9.13 -11.63 0.29
CA PHE A 8 9.47 -10.23 0.01
C PHE A 8 10.97 -9.96 0.21
N ASP A 9 11.61 -10.54 1.24
CA ASP A 9 13.07 -10.47 1.44
C ASP A 9 13.83 -10.97 0.19
N THR A 10 13.36 -12.05 -0.44
CA THR A 10 13.99 -12.65 -1.62
C THR A 10 13.85 -11.80 -2.88
N ILE A 11 12.68 -11.18 -3.12
CA ILE A 11 12.41 -10.45 -4.37
C ILE A 11 12.81 -8.97 -4.31
N ALA A 12 13.13 -8.44 -3.14
CA ALA A 12 13.42 -7.02 -2.90
C ALA A 12 14.35 -6.36 -3.95
N PRO A 13 15.48 -6.98 -4.40
CA PRO A 13 16.40 -6.34 -5.34
C PRO A 13 15.81 -6.04 -6.72
N ARG A 14 14.79 -6.79 -7.15
CA ARG A 14 14.16 -6.66 -8.48
C ARG A 14 12.71 -6.19 -8.42
N TYR A 15 12.17 -6.00 -7.21
CA TYR A 15 10.74 -5.74 -6.96
C TYR A 15 10.22 -4.54 -7.76
N ASP A 16 10.89 -3.40 -7.67
CA ASP A 16 10.44 -2.16 -8.33
C ASP A 16 10.45 -2.29 -9.85
N MET A 17 11.52 -2.87 -10.40
CA MET A 17 11.65 -3.04 -11.85
C MET A 17 10.51 -3.90 -12.39
N VAL A 18 10.25 -5.04 -11.75
CA VAL A 18 9.20 -5.97 -12.19
C VAL A 18 7.81 -5.33 -12.04
N ASN A 19 7.54 -4.64 -10.94
CA ASN A 19 6.27 -3.93 -10.76
C ASN A 19 6.06 -2.84 -11.82
N ARG A 20 7.08 -2.04 -12.14
CA ARG A 20 6.99 -1.01 -13.20
C ARG A 20 6.71 -1.61 -14.57
N ILE A 21 7.31 -2.75 -14.89
CA ILE A 21 7.04 -3.47 -16.15
C ILE A 21 5.59 -3.98 -16.14
N MET A 22 5.17 -4.68 -15.08
CA MET A 22 3.83 -5.26 -14.96
C MET A 22 2.71 -4.23 -14.93
N THR A 23 2.97 -3.03 -14.41
CA THR A 23 1.96 -1.98 -14.34
C THR A 23 2.03 -0.98 -15.49
N PHE A 24 2.97 -1.17 -16.44
CA PHE A 24 3.26 -0.18 -17.48
C PHE A 24 3.52 1.21 -16.88
N ARG A 25 4.19 1.27 -15.71
CA ARG A 25 4.47 2.49 -14.92
C ARG A 25 3.21 3.23 -14.42
N LEU A 26 2.04 2.61 -14.46
CA LEU A 26 0.82 3.18 -13.87
C LEU A 26 0.91 3.28 -12.35
N ASP A 27 1.65 2.38 -11.70
CA ASP A 27 1.95 2.42 -10.27
C ASP A 27 2.50 3.78 -9.83
N VAL A 28 3.37 4.40 -10.61
CA VAL A 28 3.91 5.75 -10.35
C VAL A 28 2.80 6.81 -10.33
N ARG A 29 1.84 6.72 -11.27
CA ARG A 29 0.70 7.65 -11.33
C ARG A 29 -0.24 7.46 -10.15
N TRP A 30 -0.48 6.20 -9.77
CA TRP A 30 -1.35 5.87 -8.64
C TRP A 30 -0.75 6.35 -7.31
N ARG A 31 0.55 6.13 -7.07
CA ARG A 31 1.25 6.62 -5.87
C ARG A 31 1.22 8.15 -5.78
N ARG A 32 1.55 8.86 -6.86
CA ARG A 32 1.49 10.32 -6.89
C ARG A 32 0.07 10.86 -6.64
N LEU A 33 -0.94 10.15 -7.13
CA LEU A 33 -2.33 10.50 -6.84
C LEU A 33 -2.66 10.26 -5.35
N ALA A 34 -2.19 9.17 -4.75
CA ALA A 34 -2.37 8.90 -3.32
C ALA A 34 -1.73 10.01 -2.48
N VAL A 35 -0.48 10.40 -2.77
CA VAL A 35 0.21 11.51 -2.10
C VAL A 35 -0.55 12.83 -2.27
N LYS A 36 -1.00 13.15 -3.50
CA LYS A 36 -1.83 14.35 -3.74
C LYS A 36 -3.12 14.34 -2.95
N LYS A 37 -3.78 13.17 -2.82
CA LYS A 37 -5.05 13.01 -2.11
C LYS A 37 -4.88 12.95 -0.59
N LEU A 38 -3.69 12.58 -0.10
CA LEU A 38 -3.34 12.70 1.30
C LEU A 38 -3.50 14.16 1.78
N GLY A 39 -3.12 15.15 0.95
CA GLY A 39 -3.50 16.55 1.14
C GLY A 39 -2.91 17.22 2.38
N LEU A 40 -1.76 16.74 2.86
CA LEU A 40 -1.04 17.33 3.99
C LEU A 40 -0.15 18.49 3.53
N SER A 41 0.12 19.42 4.45
CA SER A 41 1.04 20.53 4.23
C SER A 41 2.50 20.08 4.19
N PRO A 42 3.39 20.74 3.44
CA PRO A 42 4.83 20.49 3.50
C PRO A 42 5.35 20.52 4.96
N GLY A 43 6.32 19.65 5.25
CA GLY A 43 6.86 19.47 6.60
C GLY A 43 6.11 18.47 7.48
N SER A 44 4.92 18.02 7.09
CA SER A 44 4.16 17.01 7.85
C SER A 44 4.87 15.67 7.92
N ASN A 45 4.84 15.04 9.11
CA ASN A 45 5.38 13.70 9.36
C ASN A 45 4.41 12.61 8.89
N VAL A 46 4.87 11.71 8.04
CA VAL A 46 4.04 10.66 7.43
C VAL A 46 4.68 9.29 7.62
N LEU A 47 3.94 8.33 8.15
CA LEU A 47 4.37 6.93 8.10
C LEU A 47 4.00 6.33 6.75
N ASP A 48 4.97 5.75 6.05
CA ASP A 48 4.71 4.88 4.92
C ASP A 48 4.77 3.43 5.39
N LEU A 49 3.60 2.80 5.51
CA LEU A 49 3.41 1.49 6.13
C LEU A 49 3.47 0.37 5.09
N ALA A 50 4.25 -0.67 5.40
CA ALA A 50 4.69 -1.66 4.42
C ALA A 50 5.34 -0.97 3.21
N SER A 51 6.29 -0.10 3.50
CA SER A 51 6.93 0.81 2.54
C SER A 51 7.73 0.10 1.44
N GLY A 52 8.10 -1.17 1.67
CA GLY A 52 8.92 -1.91 0.75
C GLY A 52 10.26 -1.21 0.49
N THR A 53 10.56 -0.99 -0.78
CA THR A 53 11.77 -0.33 -1.27
C THR A 53 11.72 1.21 -1.23
N GLY A 54 10.65 1.79 -0.62
CA GLY A 54 10.53 3.23 -0.37
C GLY A 54 10.02 4.08 -1.54
N ASP A 55 9.46 3.46 -2.58
CA ASP A 55 8.96 4.17 -3.76
C ASP A 55 7.92 5.26 -3.42
N LEU A 56 7.02 4.98 -2.46
CA LEU A 56 6.01 5.95 -2.01
C LEU A 56 6.64 7.04 -1.14
N CYS A 57 7.63 6.70 -0.31
CA CYS A 57 8.43 7.67 0.44
C CYS A 57 9.13 8.67 -0.48
N VAL A 58 9.66 8.23 -1.64
CA VAL A 58 10.22 9.14 -2.65
C VAL A 58 9.18 10.15 -3.14
N ASP A 59 7.96 9.72 -3.42
CA ASP A 59 6.89 10.61 -3.89
C ASP A 59 6.39 11.54 -2.76
N LEU A 60 6.35 11.08 -1.49
CA LEU A 60 6.05 11.91 -0.31
C LEU A 60 7.10 13.00 -0.11
N ARG A 61 8.39 12.67 -0.19
CA ARG A 61 9.49 13.65 -0.10
C ARG A 61 9.43 14.70 -1.21
N ARG A 62 9.11 14.29 -2.44
CA ARG A 62 8.91 15.23 -3.57
C ARG A 62 7.76 16.20 -3.33
N ALA A 63 6.78 15.80 -2.54
CA ALA A 63 5.67 16.67 -2.11
C ALA A 63 6.03 17.55 -0.89
N GLY A 64 7.28 17.51 -0.42
CA GLY A 64 7.75 18.28 0.73
C GLY A 64 7.40 17.69 2.09
N LEU A 65 6.90 16.45 2.14
CA LEU A 65 6.56 15.76 3.37
C LEU A 65 7.78 15.08 4.00
N GLN A 66 7.69 14.68 5.27
CA GLN A 66 8.72 14.00 6.04
C GLN A 66 8.32 12.53 6.25
N PRO A 67 8.55 11.63 5.28
CA PRO A 67 8.18 10.23 5.43
C PRO A 67 9.16 9.46 6.31
N ILE A 68 8.61 8.46 7.01
CA ILE A 68 9.32 7.41 7.72
C ILE A 68 8.91 6.08 7.08
N SER A 69 9.87 5.34 6.54
CA SER A 69 9.65 4.00 5.96
C SER A 69 9.45 2.98 7.08
N VAL A 70 8.32 2.27 7.06
CA VAL A 70 8.04 1.18 8.02
C VAL A 70 7.72 -0.10 7.27
N ASP A 71 8.50 -1.15 7.50
CA ASP A 71 8.24 -2.47 6.90
C ASP A 71 8.64 -3.59 7.85
N LEU A 72 7.97 -4.73 7.75
CA LEU A 72 8.33 -5.94 8.49
C LEU A 72 9.54 -6.66 7.90
N SER A 73 9.78 -6.49 6.59
CA SER A 73 10.87 -7.11 5.84
C SER A 73 12.13 -6.25 5.97
N PHE A 74 13.17 -6.81 6.58
CA PHE A 74 14.48 -6.15 6.62
C PHE A 74 15.09 -6.01 5.22
N GLY A 75 14.91 -7.03 4.35
CA GLY A 75 15.41 -7.01 2.98
C GLY A 75 14.81 -5.86 2.16
N MET A 76 13.53 -5.56 2.33
CA MET A 76 12.87 -4.41 1.70
C MET A 76 13.43 -3.09 2.21
N LEU A 77 13.57 -2.91 3.53
CA LEU A 77 14.17 -1.69 4.11
C LEU A 77 15.63 -1.51 3.73
N ALA A 78 16.40 -2.60 3.61
CA ALA A 78 17.79 -2.54 3.15
C ALA A 78 17.89 -2.09 1.68
N ALA A 79 16.89 -2.43 0.85
CA ALA A 79 16.78 -2.01 -0.54
C ALA A 79 16.11 -0.62 -0.73
N ASP A 80 15.62 0.00 0.34
CA ASP A 80 14.99 1.32 0.29
C ASP A 80 15.99 2.39 -0.15
N ARG A 81 15.63 3.12 -1.21
CA ARG A 81 16.41 4.19 -1.82
C ARG A 81 15.81 5.58 -1.63
N SER A 82 14.80 5.70 -0.78
CA SER A 82 14.09 6.97 -0.55
C SER A 82 14.94 8.01 0.21
N GLY A 83 15.93 7.56 0.98
CA GLY A 83 16.68 8.38 1.92
C GLY A 83 15.86 8.81 3.14
N SER A 84 14.74 8.14 3.40
CA SER A 84 13.91 8.37 4.58
C SER A 84 14.43 7.57 5.79
N PRO A 85 14.19 8.02 7.03
CA PRO A 85 14.37 7.18 8.20
C PRO A 85 13.60 5.87 8.05
N ARG A 86 14.17 4.77 8.55
CA ARG A 86 13.62 3.41 8.40
C ARG A 86 13.36 2.78 9.75
N CYS A 87 12.23 2.11 9.89
CA CYS A 87 11.85 1.38 11.09
C CYS A 87 11.36 -0.02 10.71
N GLN A 88 12.01 -1.06 11.22
CA GLN A 88 11.49 -2.42 11.07
C GLN A 88 10.46 -2.69 12.14
N ALA A 89 9.18 -2.77 11.76
CA ALA A 89 8.08 -2.99 12.69
C ALA A 89 6.92 -3.74 12.02
N ASP A 90 6.09 -4.35 12.86
CA ASP A 90 4.78 -4.84 12.47
C ASP A 90 3.80 -3.65 12.43
N ILE A 91 3.15 -3.44 11.29
CA ILE A 91 2.20 -2.35 11.12
C ILE A 91 0.90 -2.52 11.91
N LEU A 92 0.69 -3.68 12.54
CA LEU A 92 -0.38 -3.92 13.50
C LEU A 92 0.00 -3.53 14.94
N ASN A 93 1.27 -3.20 15.18
CA ASN A 93 1.79 -2.78 16.50
C ASN A 93 3.01 -1.87 16.31
N LEU A 94 2.75 -0.61 16.00
CA LEU A 94 3.78 0.36 15.66
C LEU A 94 4.50 0.90 16.90
N PRO A 95 5.85 1.00 16.90
CA PRO A 95 6.60 1.61 17.98
C PRO A 95 6.54 3.15 17.93
N VAL A 96 5.32 3.67 17.85
CA VAL A 96 5.01 5.09 17.65
C VAL A 96 3.99 5.52 18.70
N ALA A 97 4.20 6.69 19.30
CA ALA A 97 3.30 7.24 20.30
C ALA A 97 1.90 7.53 19.71
N PRO A 98 0.82 7.43 20.49
CA PRO A 98 -0.51 7.82 20.04
C PRO A 98 -0.54 9.27 19.57
N SER A 99 -1.34 9.55 18.52
CA SER A 99 -1.63 10.89 17.99
C SER A 99 -0.38 11.75 17.70
N SER A 100 0.73 11.10 17.27
CA SER A 100 2.00 11.78 17.07
C SER A 100 2.37 12.01 15.60
N ILE A 101 1.58 11.46 14.66
CA ILE A 101 1.86 11.50 13.22
C ILE A 101 0.76 12.28 12.49
N ASP A 102 1.16 13.12 11.53
CA ASP A 102 0.23 13.93 10.73
C ASP A 102 -0.54 13.11 9.71
N GLY A 103 0.05 12.00 9.25
CA GLY A 103 -0.63 11.11 8.34
C GLY A 103 0.08 9.79 8.10
N ALA A 104 -0.63 8.90 7.39
CA ALA A 104 -0.08 7.61 7.01
C ALA A 104 -0.47 7.22 5.60
N THR A 105 0.44 6.52 4.93
CA THR A 105 0.23 5.87 3.64
C THR A 105 0.47 4.37 3.74
N CYS A 106 -0.20 3.60 2.87
CA CYS A 106 0.07 2.19 2.69
C CYS A 106 -0.17 1.86 1.22
N GLY A 107 0.85 1.35 0.53
CA GLY A 107 0.78 1.05 -0.89
C GLY A 107 0.89 -0.44 -1.18
N PHE A 108 -0.14 -1.05 -1.79
CA PHE A 108 -0.16 -2.42 -2.31
C PHE A 108 0.07 -3.51 -1.25
N ALA A 109 -0.29 -3.27 0.01
CA ALA A 109 -0.08 -4.20 1.11
C ALA A 109 -1.36 -4.66 1.83
N LEU A 110 -2.50 -3.94 1.70
CA LEU A 110 -3.74 -4.27 2.44
C LEU A 110 -4.19 -5.71 2.25
N ARG A 111 -4.08 -6.23 1.03
CA ARG A 111 -4.43 -7.61 0.67
C ARG A 111 -3.58 -8.68 1.37
N ASN A 112 -2.44 -8.29 1.94
CA ASN A 112 -1.52 -9.19 2.65
C ASN A 112 -1.73 -9.16 4.17
N LEU A 113 -2.59 -8.26 4.66
CA LEU A 113 -2.90 -8.12 6.08
C LEU A 113 -3.93 -9.16 6.51
N VAL A 114 -3.67 -9.80 7.64
CA VAL A 114 -4.55 -10.82 8.20
C VAL A 114 -5.74 -10.18 8.92
N ASP A 115 -5.53 -8.99 9.51
CA ASP A 115 -6.52 -8.28 10.33
C ASP A 115 -6.56 -6.79 9.94
N LEU A 116 -7.45 -6.46 9.00
CA LEU A 116 -7.65 -5.08 8.56
C LEU A 116 -8.30 -4.19 9.63
N PRO A 117 -9.29 -4.63 10.41
CA PRO A 117 -9.81 -3.88 11.54
C PRO A 117 -8.73 -3.48 12.55
N ALA A 118 -7.83 -4.41 12.95
CA ALA A 118 -6.72 -4.11 13.84
C ALA A 118 -5.75 -3.10 13.21
N PHE A 119 -5.46 -3.21 11.91
CA PHE A 119 -4.65 -2.23 11.18
C PHE A 119 -5.28 -0.83 11.19
N PHE A 120 -6.59 -0.72 10.95
CA PHE A 120 -7.28 0.58 10.98
C PHE A 120 -7.34 1.18 12.38
N ALA A 121 -7.48 0.36 13.42
CA ALA A 121 -7.40 0.78 14.81
C ALA A 121 -5.99 1.32 15.15
N GLU A 122 -4.94 0.66 14.67
CA GLU A 122 -3.56 1.10 14.88
C GLU A 122 -3.27 2.41 14.12
N LEU A 123 -3.79 2.57 12.90
CA LEU A 123 -3.75 3.85 12.18
C LEU A 123 -4.41 4.97 13.00
N ALA A 124 -5.61 4.71 13.53
CA ALA A 124 -6.33 5.68 14.35
C ALA A 124 -5.62 5.99 15.67
N ARG A 125 -4.84 5.04 16.21
CA ARG A 125 -4.04 5.27 17.41
C ARG A 125 -2.88 6.25 17.13
N VAL A 126 -2.13 6.06 16.03
CA VAL A 126 -0.90 6.81 15.77
C VAL A 126 -1.13 8.14 15.06
N VAL A 127 -2.13 8.21 14.17
CA VAL A 127 -2.48 9.43 13.45
C VAL A 127 -3.24 10.38 14.39
N ARG A 128 -2.81 11.63 14.46
CA ARG A 128 -3.46 12.64 15.30
C ARG A 128 -4.86 13.02 14.78
N PRO A 129 -5.76 13.54 15.61
CA PRO A 129 -7.00 14.14 15.13
C PRO A 129 -6.75 15.20 14.05
N GLY A 130 -7.54 15.17 12.97
CA GLY A 130 -7.33 15.99 11.78
C GLY A 130 -6.21 15.49 10.85
N GLY A 131 -5.45 14.50 11.26
CA GLY A 131 -4.45 13.84 10.40
C GLY A 131 -5.11 12.98 9.33
N ARG A 132 -4.37 12.61 8.30
CA ARG A 132 -4.95 11.99 7.09
C ARG A 132 -4.30 10.67 6.74
N ILE A 133 -5.07 9.80 6.10
CA ILE A 133 -4.55 8.54 5.54
C ILE A 133 -4.85 8.41 4.05
N ALA A 134 -3.95 7.72 3.33
CA ALA A 134 -4.15 7.34 1.94
C ALA A 134 -3.68 5.90 1.72
N LEU A 135 -4.64 5.00 1.48
CA LEU A 135 -4.40 3.57 1.35
C LEU A 135 -4.66 3.14 -0.09
N LEU A 136 -3.61 2.68 -0.77
CA LEU A 136 -3.61 2.30 -2.17
C LEU A 136 -3.43 0.79 -2.29
N ASP A 137 -4.32 0.10 -3.02
CA ASP A 137 -4.12 -1.32 -3.33
C ASP A 137 -4.77 -1.69 -4.67
N VAL A 138 -4.52 -2.91 -5.12
CA VAL A 138 -5.22 -3.49 -6.27
C VAL A 138 -6.73 -3.51 -6.01
N GLY A 139 -7.50 -3.40 -7.07
CA GLY A 139 -8.95 -3.44 -7.02
C GLY A 139 -9.52 -4.51 -7.93
N VAL A 140 -10.83 -4.72 -7.81
CA VAL A 140 -11.59 -5.55 -8.74
C VAL A 140 -12.41 -4.64 -9.64
N PRO A 141 -12.17 -4.64 -10.98
CA PRO A 141 -12.92 -3.82 -11.91
C PRO A 141 -14.43 -4.10 -11.84
N ARG A 142 -15.24 -3.03 -11.77
CA ARG A 142 -16.70 -3.15 -11.82
C ARG A 142 -17.18 -3.50 -13.23
N ASN A 143 -16.52 -2.95 -14.26
CA ASN A 143 -16.85 -3.25 -15.65
C ASN A 143 -16.46 -4.70 -15.98
N PRO A 144 -17.39 -5.55 -16.45
CA PRO A 144 -17.13 -6.97 -16.71
C PRO A 144 -16.09 -7.21 -17.81
N ILE A 145 -16.01 -6.36 -18.82
CA ILE A 145 -15.00 -6.45 -19.90
C ILE A 145 -13.59 -6.18 -19.35
N VAL A 146 -13.45 -5.11 -18.58
CA VAL A 146 -12.17 -4.77 -17.94
C VAL A 146 -11.77 -5.86 -16.94
N ARG A 147 -12.74 -6.39 -16.17
CA ARG A 147 -12.52 -7.49 -15.22
C ARG A 147 -12.05 -8.76 -15.92
N PHE A 148 -12.64 -9.12 -17.05
CA PHE A 148 -12.22 -10.28 -17.84
C PHE A 148 -10.79 -10.11 -18.38
N GLY A 149 -10.49 -8.97 -19.01
CA GLY A 149 -9.15 -8.66 -19.52
C GLY A 149 -8.10 -8.62 -18.41
N ASN A 150 -8.42 -8.01 -17.27
CA ASN A 150 -7.58 -7.97 -16.08
C ASN A 150 -7.33 -9.38 -15.51
N GLY A 151 -8.34 -10.24 -15.49
CA GLY A 151 -8.22 -11.65 -15.10
C GLY A 151 -7.25 -12.44 -15.97
N ILE A 152 -7.29 -12.26 -17.29
CA ILE A 152 -6.35 -12.87 -18.21
C ILE A 152 -4.93 -12.33 -17.97
N TYR A 153 -4.79 -11.01 -17.86
CA TYR A 153 -3.51 -10.35 -17.65
C TYR A 153 -2.83 -10.83 -16.35
N PHE A 154 -3.51 -10.71 -15.23
CA PHE A 154 -2.97 -11.11 -13.91
C PHE A 154 -2.89 -12.63 -13.74
N GLY A 155 -3.79 -13.40 -14.35
CA GLY A 155 -3.81 -14.84 -14.23
C GLY A 155 -2.81 -15.57 -15.14
N ARG A 156 -2.47 -15.00 -16.30
CA ARG A 156 -1.62 -15.69 -17.29
C ARG A 156 -0.35 -14.93 -17.67
N ILE A 157 -0.41 -13.61 -17.84
CA ILE A 157 0.70 -12.80 -18.34
C ILE A 157 1.66 -12.43 -17.20
N VAL A 158 1.15 -11.87 -16.11
CA VAL A 158 1.94 -11.46 -14.95
C VAL A 158 2.79 -12.61 -14.36
N PRO A 159 2.25 -13.83 -14.13
CA PRO A 159 3.06 -14.93 -13.60
C PRO A 159 4.20 -15.35 -14.53
N ARG A 160 4.00 -15.24 -15.87
CA ARG A 160 5.06 -15.58 -16.86
C ARG A 160 6.16 -14.51 -16.85
N ILE A 161 5.80 -13.24 -16.90
CA ILE A 161 6.76 -12.12 -16.87
C ILE A 161 7.51 -12.11 -15.54
N GLY A 162 6.78 -12.20 -14.43
CA GLY A 162 7.36 -12.20 -13.09
C GLY A 162 8.26 -13.41 -12.83
N GLY A 163 7.86 -14.59 -13.32
CA GLY A 163 8.65 -15.80 -13.20
C GLY A 163 9.93 -15.80 -14.04
N TRP A 164 9.97 -15.05 -15.14
CA TRP A 164 11.17 -14.88 -15.96
C TRP A 164 12.12 -13.83 -15.39
N LEU A 165 11.58 -12.77 -14.76
CA LEU A 165 12.36 -11.65 -14.24
C LEU A 165 12.76 -11.81 -12.76
N SER A 166 12.06 -12.65 -11.99
CA SER A 166 12.23 -12.80 -10.54
C SER A 166 11.78 -14.21 -10.07
N ASP A 167 11.23 -14.33 -8.85
CA ASP A 167 10.75 -15.60 -8.29
C ASP A 167 9.33 -15.97 -8.78
N PRO A 168 9.16 -17.11 -9.51
CA PRO A 168 7.84 -17.55 -9.97
C PRO A 168 6.81 -17.77 -8.87
N ALA A 169 7.21 -18.10 -7.64
CA ALA A 169 6.31 -18.35 -6.52
C ALA A 169 5.64 -17.06 -6.05
N ALA A 170 6.40 -15.98 -5.95
CA ALA A 170 5.91 -14.66 -5.55
C ALA A 170 4.84 -14.12 -6.52
N TYR A 171 5.05 -14.28 -7.81
CA TYR A 171 4.11 -13.76 -8.83
C TYR A 171 2.89 -14.65 -9.08
N ARG A 172 2.92 -15.92 -8.65
CA ARG A 172 1.72 -16.76 -8.56
C ARG A 172 0.84 -16.44 -7.36
N TYR A 173 1.42 -15.86 -6.31
CA TYR A 173 0.69 -15.39 -5.13
C TYR A 173 -0.16 -14.14 -5.43
N LEU A 174 0.31 -13.25 -6.30
CA LEU A 174 -0.30 -11.95 -6.57
C LEU A 174 -1.79 -12.04 -6.98
N PRO A 175 -2.20 -12.88 -7.96
CA PRO A 175 -3.63 -12.99 -8.32
C PRO A 175 -4.49 -13.55 -7.18
N LYS A 176 -3.92 -14.45 -6.37
CA LYS A 176 -4.64 -15.07 -5.24
C LYS A 176 -4.88 -14.07 -4.11
N SER A 177 -3.91 -13.20 -3.83
CA SER A 177 -4.01 -12.23 -2.74
C SER A 177 -5.11 -11.18 -2.95
N VAL A 178 -5.47 -10.86 -4.19
CA VAL A 178 -6.57 -9.93 -4.49
C VAL A 178 -7.91 -10.42 -3.94
N ALA A 179 -8.12 -11.74 -3.89
CA ALA A 179 -9.35 -12.34 -3.36
C ALA A 179 -9.48 -12.21 -1.83
N TYR A 180 -8.43 -11.83 -1.12
CA TYR A 180 -8.46 -11.64 0.34
C TYR A 180 -8.96 -10.26 0.76
N LEU A 181 -9.04 -9.29 -0.15
CA LEU A 181 -9.58 -7.99 0.18
C LEU A 181 -11.10 -8.07 0.35
N PRO A 182 -11.65 -7.59 1.48
CA PRO A 182 -13.09 -7.48 1.67
C PRO A 182 -13.74 -6.56 0.62
N PRO A 183 -15.05 -6.66 0.42
CA PRO A 183 -15.81 -5.72 -0.38
C PRO A 183 -15.57 -4.26 0.06
N THR A 184 -15.57 -3.33 -0.89
CA THR A 184 -15.33 -1.90 -0.62
C THR A 184 -16.22 -1.32 0.49
N ALA A 185 -17.47 -1.76 0.57
CA ALA A 185 -18.40 -1.29 1.60
C ALA A 185 -17.95 -1.69 3.01
N GLU A 186 -17.48 -2.93 3.18
CA GLU A 186 -16.96 -3.43 4.45
C GLU A 186 -15.67 -2.72 4.86
N MET A 187 -14.79 -2.41 3.88
CA MET A 187 -13.58 -1.63 4.12
C MET A 187 -13.90 -0.22 4.62
N LEU A 188 -14.87 0.45 3.99
CA LEU A 188 -15.31 1.79 4.41
C LEU A 188 -15.98 1.76 5.79
N ASP A 189 -16.77 0.74 6.07
CA ASP A 189 -17.40 0.57 7.39
C ASP A 189 -16.36 0.34 8.48
N ALA A 190 -15.36 -0.51 8.22
CA ALA A 190 -14.26 -0.76 9.16
C ALA A 190 -13.41 0.51 9.41
N LEU A 191 -13.16 1.33 8.40
CA LEU A 191 -12.48 2.62 8.56
C LEU A 191 -13.31 3.57 9.43
N ARG A 192 -14.62 3.69 9.20
CA ARG A 192 -15.50 4.54 10.03
C ARG A 192 -15.52 4.07 11.48
N LYS A 193 -15.65 2.77 11.72
CA LYS A 193 -15.58 2.19 13.07
C LYS A 193 -14.27 2.48 13.78
N ALA A 194 -13.17 2.64 13.04
CA ALA A 194 -11.87 3.00 13.59
C ALA A 194 -11.70 4.52 13.84
N GLY A 195 -12.69 5.37 13.48
CA GLY A 195 -12.64 6.82 13.67
C GLY A 195 -12.13 7.60 12.46
N PHE A 196 -12.48 7.11 11.26
CA PHE A 196 -12.26 7.78 9.97
C PHE A 196 -13.62 7.96 9.26
N ASN A 197 -14.50 8.83 9.81
CA ASN A 197 -15.90 8.94 9.41
C ASN A 197 -16.08 9.47 7.98
N ASP A 198 -15.15 10.30 7.47
CA ASP A 198 -15.17 10.86 6.12
C ASP A 198 -14.55 9.92 5.06
N ALA A 199 -14.29 8.65 5.41
CA ALA A 199 -13.64 7.71 4.52
C ALA A 199 -14.31 7.62 3.14
N THR A 200 -13.51 7.83 2.11
CA THR A 200 -13.92 7.80 0.71
C THR A 200 -13.12 6.74 -0.06
N HIS A 201 -13.73 6.23 -1.12
CA HIS A 201 -13.12 5.24 -2.01
C HIS A 201 -13.18 5.69 -3.47
N ARG A 202 -12.11 5.46 -4.19
CA ARG A 202 -12.02 5.71 -5.63
C ARG A 202 -11.36 4.55 -6.36
N GLN A 203 -12.00 4.08 -7.42
CA GLN A 203 -11.38 3.17 -8.40
C GLN A 203 -10.48 3.96 -9.34
N LEU A 204 -9.32 3.40 -9.66
CA LEU A 204 -8.33 3.96 -10.58
C LEU A 204 -8.13 3.01 -11.76
N SER A 205 -7.84 3.56 -12.94
CA SER A 205 -7.55 2.80 -14.17
C SER A 205 -8.61 1.72 -14.46
N GLY A 206 -9.90 2.10 -14.42
CA GLY A 206 -10.99 1.17 -14.68
C GLY A 206 -11.26 0.16 -13.55
N GLY A 207 -10.67 0.36 -12.37
CA GLY A 207 -10.86 -0.49 -11.19
C GLY A 207 -9.74 -1.50 -10.95
N ILE A 208 -8.66 -1.47 -11.73
CA ILE A 208 -7.47 -2.31 -11.51
C ILE A 208 -6.80 -1.99 -10.19
N THR A 209 -6.91 -0.74 -9.76
CA THR A 209 -6.38 -0.22 -8.50
C THR A 209 -7.45 0.59 -7.80
N GLN A 210 -7.36 0.70 -6.49
CA GLN A 210 -8.28 1.46 -5.65
C GLN A 210 -7.52 2.28 -4.62
N LEU A 211 -8.10 3.40 -4.25
CA LEU A 211 -7.56 4.34 -3.27
C LEU A 211 -8.64 4.67 -2.24
N PHE A 212 -8.30 4.48 -0.97
CA PHE A 212 -9.08 4.97 0.16
C PHE A 212 -8.37 6.18 0.76
N VAL A 213 -9.12 7.21 1.08
CA VAL A 213 -8.62 8.43 1.72
C VAL A 213 -9.57 8.79 2.84
N ALA A 214 -9.02 9.17 3.98
CA ALA A 214 -9.82 9.58 5.13
C ALA A 214 -9.06 10.55 6.03
N THR A 215 -9.81 11.27 6.87
CA THR A 215 -9.32 12.12 7.96
C THR A 215 -9.63 11.45 9.28
N ARG A 216 -8.71 11.51 10.24
CA ARG A 216 -8.91 11.04 11.61
C ARG A 216 -9.80 12.06 12.36
N ASP A 217 -10.86 11.58 12.99
CA ASP A 217 -11.79 12.41 13.81
C ASP A 217 -11.12 13.02 15.03
#